data_eaae0844bbfdb42316d6631d1a7e1beb
#
_entry.id   eaae0844bbfdb42316d6631d1a7e1beb
#
_cell.length_a   1.000
_cell.length_b   1.000
_cell.length_c   1.000
_cell.angle_alpha   90.00
_cell.angle_beta   90.00
_cell.angle_gamma   90.00
#
_symmetry.space_group_name_H-M   'P 1'
#
loop_
_entity.id
_entity.type
_entity.pdbx_description
1 polymer ?
#
loop_
_entity_poly.entity_id
_entity_poly.type
_entity_poly.pdbx_seq_one_letter_code
_entity_poly.pdbx_strand_id
1 'polypeptide(L)'
;PAFIASYMKRKGVDMEPKATVMLADFVGSDLSRLTGELEKLIITLPAGQKRVTPEQIEKNIGISKDYNNFELRSALVEKDILKANKIIKYFEENPKTNPIQMTLSLLFSFYSNLMLAYYAPDKSEQGIATMLGLRTPWQAKDYMAAMRKYSGVKTMQIVGEIRYADAKSKGVKNSS
;
A
#
# COMPACT_ATOMS: atom_id res chain seq x y z
N PRO A 1 -3.11 4.24 -8.46
CA PRO A 1 -3.97 5.31 -7.88
C PRO A 1 -4.51 6.27 -8.93
N ALA A 2 -3.66 6.81 -9.83
CA ALA A 2 -4.13 7.83 -10.78
C ALA A 2 -5.08 7.31 -11.84
N PHE A 3 -4.89 6.09 -12.32
CA PHE A 3 -5.86 5.44 -13.19
C PHE A 3 -7.22 5.34 -12.49
N ILE A 4 -7.23 4.90 -11.23
CA ILE A 4 -8.45 4.80 -10.41
C ILE A 4 -9.15 6.16 -10.32
N ALA A 5 -8.43 7.21 -9.92
CA ALA A 5 -9.00 8.55 -9.79
C ALA A 5 -9.58 9.06 -11.12
N SER A 6 -8.84 8.89 -12.22
CA SER A 6 -9.29 9.31 -13.56
C SER A 6 -10.51 8.51 -14.04
N TYR A 7 -10.52 7.20 -13.79
CA TYR A 7 -11.62 6.32 -14.16
C TYR A 7 -12.90 6.68 -13.40
N MET A 8 -12.80 6.79 -12.07
CA MET A 8 -13.94 7.10 -11.20
C MET A 8 -14.52 8.49 -11.50
N LYS A 9 -13.67 9.48 -11.73
CA LYS A 9 -14.09 10.83 -12.11
C LYS A 9 -14.92 10.83 -13.41
N ARG A 10 -14.52 10.05 -14.43
CA ARG A 10 -15.29 9.92 -15.67
C ARG A 10 -16.67 9.28 -15.46
N LYS A 11 -16.81 8.44 -14.45
CA LYS A 11 -18.08 7.81 -14.05
C LYS A 11 -18.91 8.68 -13.08
N GLY A 12 -18.43 9.88 -12.73
CA GLY A 12 -19.11 10.78 -11.79
C GLY A 12 -19.14 10.26 -10.34
N VAL A 13 -18.19 9.39 -9.99
CA VAL A 13 -18.06 8.80 -8.66
C VAL A 13 -16.72 9.23 -8.05
N ASP A 14 -16.72 9.60 -6.79
CA ASP A 14 -15.52 9.86 -6.00
C ASP A 14 -15.08 8.60 -5.25
N MET A 15 -13.82 8.56 -4.83
CA MET A 15 -13.27 7.46 -4.07
C MET A 15 -12.34 7.97 -2.98
N GLU A 16 -12.56 7.54 -1.75
CA GLU A 16 -11.71 7.95 -0.63
C GLU A 16 -10.25 7.52 -0.84
N PRO A 17 -9.28 8.34 -0.40
CA PRO A 17 -7.86 8.01 -0.56
C PRO A 17 -7.48 6.63 -0.03
N LYS A 18 -7.98 6.28 1.17
CA LYS A 18 -7.75 4.96 1.77
C LYS A 18 -8.35 3.84 0.91
N ALA A 19 -9.60 3.99 0.45
CA ALA A 19 -10.26 3.02 -0.43
C ALA A 19 -9.47 2.83 -1.75
N THR A 20 -8.97 3.94 -2.33
CA THR A 20 -8.13 3.91 -3.53
C THR A 20 -6.86 3.09 -3.33
N VAL A 21 -6.15 3.29 -2.20
CA VAL A 21 -4.92 2.55 -1.91
C VAL A 21 -5.21 1.09 -1.63
N MET A 22 -6.24 0.78 -0.84
CA MET A 22 -6.66 -0.61 -0.55
C MET A 22 -6.91 -1.40 -1.85
N LEU A 23 -7.67 -0.82 -2.78
CA LEU A 23 -7.97 -1.47 -4.05
C LEU A 23 -6.72 -1.60 -4.94
N ALA A 24 -5.91 -0.55 -5.03
CA ALA A 24 -4.67 -0.58 -5.81
C ALA A 24 -3.69 -1.64 -5.31
N ASP A 25 -3.51 -1.74 -4.00
CA ASP A 25 -2.63 -2.71 -3.36
C ASP A 25 -3.14 -4.16 -3.58
N PHE A 26 -4.45 -4.37 -3.56
CA PHE A 26 -5.05 -5.68 -3.76
C PHE A 26 -4.99 -6.17 -5.22
N VAL A 27 -5.23 -5.27 -6.16
CA VAL A 27 -5.25 -5.64 -7.59
C VAL A 27 -3.85 -5.65 -8.22
N GLY A 28 -2.95 -4.81 -7.71
CA GLY A 28 -1.62 -4.64 -8.28
C GLY A 28 -1.64 -3.93 -9.63
N SER A 29 -0.89 -4.45 -10.61
CA SER A 29 -0.71 -3.82 -11.94
C SER A 29 -1.71 -4.28 -13.01
N ASP A 30 -2.60 -5.21 -12.70
CA ASP A 30 -3.59 -5.74 -13.65
C ASP A 30 -4.74 -4.72 -13.87
N LEU A 31 -4.62 -3.95 -14.95
CA LEU A 31 -5.60 -2.92 -15.30
C LEU A 31 -6.98 -3.50 -15.68
N SER A 32 -7.03 -4.68 -16.27
CA SER A 32 -8.29 -5.33 -16.66
C SER A 32 -9.08 -5.74 -15.42
N ARG A 33 -8.40 -6.42 -14.50
CA ARG A 33 -8.96 -6.77 -13.19
C ARG A 33 -9.39 -5.53 -12.41
N LEU A 34 -8.54 -4.49 -12.40
CA LEU A 34 -8.84 -3.23 -11.72
C LEU A 34 -10.13 -2.59 -12.25
N THR A 35 -10.29 -2.54 -13.56
CA THR A 35 -11.50 -1.98 -14.19
C THR A 35 -12.73 -2.77 -13.78
N GLY A 36 -12.68 -4.11 -13.80
CA GLY A 36 -13.78 -4.96 -13.35
C GLY A 36 -14.19 -4.73 -11.91
N GLU A 37 -13.22 -4.58 -11.01
CA GLU A 37 -13.51 -4.29 -9.59
C GLU A 37 -14.09 -2.87 -9.40
N LEU A 38 -13.63 -1.87 -10.18
CA LEU A 38 -14.19 -0.52 -10.16
C LEU A 38 -15.63 -0.50 -10.66
N GLU A 39 -15.95 -1.21 -11.73
CA GLU A 39 -17.32 -1.31 -12.25
C GLU A 39 -18.25 -2.00 -11.24
N LYS A 40 -17.79 -3.08 -10.62
CA LYS A 40 -18.53 -3.75 -9.54
C LYS A 40 -18.85 -2.79 -8.39
N LEU A 41 -17.88 -2.01 -7.95
CA LEU A 41 -18.09 -1.00 -6.91
C LEU A 41 -19.12 0.04 -7.30
N ILE A 42 -19.06 0.56 -8.53
CA ILE A 42 -20.02 1.56 -9.03
C ILE A 42 -21.44 1.00 -9.04
N ILE A 43 -21.63 -0.22 -9.53
CA ILE A 43 -22.94 -0.87 -9.63
C ILE A 43 -23.52 -1.17 -8.24
N THR A 44 -22.68 -1.46 -7.27
CA THR A 44 -23.09 -1.81 -5.88
C THR A 44 -23.26 -0.61 -4.97
N LEU A 45 -22.99 0.61 -5.46
CA LEU A 45 -23.23 1.82 -4.68
C LEU A 45 -24.74 1.99 -4.38
N PRO A 46 -25.09 2.33 -3.14
CA PRO A 46 -26.47 2.69 -2.81
C PRO A 46 -26.97 3.86 -3.64
N ALA A 47 -28.29 3.86 -3.92
CA ALA A 47 -28.91 4.93 -4.68
C ALA A 47 -28.61 6.31 -4.07
N GLY A 48 -28.14 7.25 -4.91
CA GLY A 48 -27.76 8.59 -4.50
C GLY A 48 -26.36 8.75 -3.92
N GLN A 49 -25.65 7.64 -3.64
CA GLN A 49 -24.27 7.69 -3.17
C GLN A 49 -23.31 7.77 -4.36
N LYS A 50 -22.43 8.77 -4.34
CA LYS A 50 -21.42 9.01 -5.38
C LYS A 50 -19.98 8.92 -4.85
N ARG A 51 -19.80 8.25 -3.71
CA ARG A 51 -18.48 8.12 -3.08
C ARG A 51 -18.26 6.70 -2.57
N VAL A 52 -17.14 6.11 -2.94
CA VAL A 52 -16.68 4.80 -2.46
C VAL A 52 -15.84 4.97 -1.20
N THR A 53 -16.18 4.25 -0.15
CA THR A 53 -15.50 4.25 1.15
C THR A 53 -14.76 2.92 1.39
N PRO A 54 -13.85 2.83 2.38
CA PRO A 54 -13.23 1.58 2.79
C PRO A 54 -14.24 0.48 3.17
N GLU A 55 -15.37 0.83 3.78
CA GLU A 55 -16.43 -0.12 4.14
C GLU A 55 -17.05 -0.77 2.91
N GLN A 56 -17.18 -0.01 1.83
CA GLN A 56 -17.69 -0.56 0.56
C GLN A 56 -16.67 -1.45 -0.14
N ILE A 57 -15.39 -1.15 -0.02
CA ILE A 57 -14.32 -2.06 -0.46
C ILE A 57 -14.40 -3.38 0.30
N GLU A 58 -14.51 -3.32 1.63
CA GLU A 58 -14.65 -4.51 2.48
C GLU A 58 -15.88 -5.34 2.09
N LYS A 59 -17.04 -4.70 1.98
CA LYS A 59 -18.31 -5.37 1.67
C LYS A 59 -18.33 -6.01 0.28
N ASN A 60 -17.79 -5.34 -0.74
CA ASN A 60 -18.00 -5.72 -2.14
C ASN A 60 -16.79 -6.44 -2.76
N ILE A 61 -15.58 -6.22 -2.23
CA ILE A 61 -14.32 -6.79 -2.73
C ILE A 61 -13.78 -7.84 -1.75
N GLY A 62 -14.13 -7.76 -0.46
CA GLY A 62 -13.65 -8.69 0.57
C GLY A 62 -12.29 -8.35 1.16
N ILE A 63 -11.83 -7.11 0.99
CA ILE A 63 -10.59 -6.63 1.61
C ILE A 63 -10.95 -5.99 2.94
N SER A 64 -10.39 -6.49 4.04
CA SER A 64 -10.62 -5.88 5.35
C SER A 64 -10.18 -4.42 5.39
N LYS A 65 -11.04 -3.53 5.87
CA LYS A 65 -10.71 -2.11 6.06
C LYS A 65 -9.73 -1.86 7.19
N ASP A 66 -9.62 -2.81 8.13
CA ASP A 66 -8.79 -2.69 9.33
C ASP A 66 -7.50 -3.54 9.23
N TYR A 67 -7.52 -4.61 8.41
CA TYR A 67 -6.41 -5.55 8.23
C TYR A 67 -6.03 -5.66 6.74
N ASN A 68 -5.24 -4.72 6.27
CA ASN A 68 -4.76 -4.66 4.89
C ASN A 68 -3.31 -4.13 4.84
N ASN A 69 -2.69 -4.16 3.65
CA ASN A 69 -1.30 -3.73 3.49
C ASN A 69 -1.08 -2.24 3.78
N PHE A 70 -2.07 -1.38 3.56
CA PHE A 70 -1.99 0.03 3.93
C PHE A 70 -1.91 0.20 5.46
N GLU A 71 -2.76 -0.50 6.21
CA GLU A 71 -2.76 -0.47 7.67
C GLU A 71 -1.49 -1.12 8.25
N LEU A 72 -0.98 -2.19 7.63
CA LEU A 72 0.29 -2.80 8.03
C LEU A 72 1.46 -1.81 7.88
N ARG A 73 1.56 -1.16 6.72
CA ARG A 73 2.59 -0.15 6.48
C ARG A 73 2.49 1.00 7.48
N SER A 74 1.29 1.50 7.73
CA SER A 74 1.05 2.56 8.72
C SER A 74 1.50 2.15 10.12
N ALA A 75 1.14 0.93 10.56
CA ALA A 75 1.57 0.38 11.83
C ALA A 75 3.09 0.26 11.94
N LEU A 76 3.77 -0.19 10.87
CA LEU A 76 5.23 -0.29 10.83
C LEU A 76 5.90 1.09 10.89
N VAL A 77 5.38 2.08 10.15
CA VAL A 77 5.89 3.47 10.18
C VAL A 77 5.75 4.05 11.58
N GLU A 78 4.62 3.82 12.23
CA GLU A 78 4.36 4.29 13.60
C GLU A 78 5.06 3.46 14.69
N LYS A 79 5.68 2.32 14.33
CA LYS A 79 6.26 1.32 15.25
C LYS A 79 5.22 0.74 16.21
N ASP A 80 3.97 0.67 15.77
CA ASP A 80 2.90 -0.02 16.48
C ASP A 80 3.01 -1.53 16.26
N ILE A 81 3.88 -2.16 17.05
CA ILE A 81 4.19 -3.60 16.93
C ILE A 81 2.96 -4.45 17.21
N LEU A 82 2.10 -4.04 18.14
CA LEU A 82 0.91 -4.78 18.47
C LEU A 82 -0.09 -4.82 17.29
N LYS A 83 -0.35 -3.66 16.69
CA LYS A 83 -1.20 -3.55 15.50
C LYS A 83 -0.60 -4.32 14.32
N ALA A 84 0.69 -4.17 14.06
CA ALA A 84 1.38 -4.90 13.00
C ALA A 84 1.24 -6.42 13.15
N ASN A 85 1.46 -6.97 14.35
CA ASN A 85 1.31 -8.39 14.62
C ASN A 85 -0.13 -8.89 14.44
N LYS A 86 -1.13 -8.10 14.85
CA LYS A 86 -2.54 -8.44 14.61
C LYS A 86 -2.86 -8.54 13.12
N ILE A 87 -2.35 -7.61 12.32
CA ILE A 87 -2.55 -7.60 10.86
C ILE A 87 -1.85 -8.81 10.22
N ILE A 88 -0.61 -9.10 10.61
CA ILE A 88 0.15 -10.26 10.09
C ILE A 88 -0.59 -11.56 10.41
N LYS A 89 -1.06 -11.72 11.63
CA LYS A 89 -1.86 -12.89 12.02
C LYS A 89 -3.12 -13.04 11.16
N TYR A 90 -3.83 -11.94 10.93
CA TYR A 90 -4.99 -11.94 10.03
C TYR A 90 -4.61 -12.39 8.61
N PHE A 91 -3.45 -11.96 8.09
CA PHE A 91 -2.97 -12.38 6.77
C PHE A 91 -2.65 -13.87 6.71
N GLU A 92 -2.04 -14.42 7.76
CA GLU A 92 -1.76 -15.86 7.89
C GLU A 92 -3.06 -16.69 7.87
N GLU A 93 -4.11 -16.19 8.51
CA GLU A 93 -5.42 -16.82 8.55
C GLU A 93 -6.22 -16.64 7.23
N ASN A 94 -5.86 -15.63 6.42
CA ASN A 94 -6.55 -15.27 5.16
C ASN A 94 -5.59 -15.16 3.96
N PRO A 95 -4.80 -16.21 3.63
CA PRO A 95 -3.71 -16.11 2.64
C PRO A 95 -4.21 -15.92 1.20
N LYS A 96 -5.44 -16.28 0.89
CA LYS A 96 -6.01 -16.10 -0.47
C LYS A 96 -6.21 -14.64 -0.83
N THR A 97 -6.65 -13.84 0.12
CA THR A 97 -6.87 -12.39 -0.05
C THR A 97 -5.64 -11.56 0.29
N ASN A 98 -4.68 -12.14 1.02
CA ASN A 98 -3.47 -11.48 1.49
C ASN A 98 -2.23 -12.34 1.21
N PRO A 99 -1.88 -12.58 -0.07
CA PRO A 99 -0.71 -13.39 -0.41
C PRO A 99 0.57 -12.69 0.05
N ILE A 100 1.45 -13.44 0.72
CA ILE A 100 2.68 -12.91 1.32
C ILE A 100 3.58 -12.21 0.31
N GLN A 101 3.64 -12.69 -0.92
CA GLN A 101 4.46 -12.10 -1.98
C GLN A 101 4.03 -10.66 -2.31
N MET A 102 2.72 -10.40 -2.27
CA MET A 102 2.18 -9.06 -2.46
C MET A 102 2.60 -8.13 -1.30
N THR A 103 2.45 -8.59 -0.07
CA THR A 103 2.85 -7.84 1.13
C THR A 103 4.35 -7.52 1.09
N LEU A 104 5.21 -8.49 0.81
CA LEU A 104 6.66 -8.30 0.71
C LEU A 104 7.02 -7.31 -0.41
N SER A 105 6.36 -7.40 -1.57
CA SER A 105 6.57 -6.47 -2.69
C SER A 105 6.21 -5.03 -2.33
N LEU A 106 5.08 -4.81 -1.66
CA LEU A 106 4.64 -3.49 -1.22
C LEU A 106 5.57 -2.89 -0.15
N LEU A 107 5.98 -3.70 0.82
CA LEU A 107 6.94 -3.27 1.84
C LEU A 107 8.32 -2.97 1.24
N PHE A 108 8.79 -3.82 0.31
CA PHE A 108 10.04 -3.59 -0.40
C PHE A 108 10.02 -2.26 -1.15
N SER A 109 8.95 -1.99 -1.92
CA SER A 109 8.76 -0.71 -2.61
C SER A 109 8.80 0.48 -1.66
N PHE A 110 8.08 0.39 -0.54
CA PHE A 110 8.03 1.48 0.43
C PHE A 110 9.40 1.76 1.05
N TYR A 111 10.08 0.74 1.58
CA TYR A 111 11.37 0.94 2.24
C TYR A 111 12.50 1.26 1.25
N SER A 112 12.45 0.77 0.01
CA SER A 112 13.37 1.19 -1.05
C SER A 112 13.20 2.67 -1.41
N ASN A 113 11.97 3.13 -1.53
CA ASN A 113 11.67 4.54 -1.73
C ASN A 113 12.09 5.39 -0.52
N LEU A 114 11.92 4.88 0.69
CA LEU A 114 12.39 5.55 1.91
C LEU A 114 13.92 5.71 1.89
N MET A 115 14.67 4.70 1.43
CA MET A 115 16.11 4.84 1.20
C MET A 115 16.43 5.98 0.22
N LEU A 116 15.73 6.02 -0.91
CA LEU A 116 15.94 7.09 -1.91
C LEU A 116 15.61 8.46 -1.34
N ALA A 117 14.58 8.59 -0.49
CA ALA A 117 14.20 9.84 0.15
C ALA A 117 15.34 10.44 1.02
N TYR A 118 16.21 9.61 1.60
CA TYR A 118 17.38 10.10 2.32
C TYR A 118 18.41 10.81 1.43
N TYR A 119 18.42 10.52 0.14
CA TYR A 119 19.30 11.17 -0.84
C TYR A 119 18.67 12.38 -1.51
N ALA A 120 17.40 12.71 -1.22
CA ALA A 120 16.76 13.89 -1.79
C ALA A 120 17.53 15.16 -1.35
N PRO A 121 17.93 16.04 -2.27
CA PRO A 121 18.61 17.30 -1.94
C PRO A 121 17.72 18.22 -1.10
N ASP A 122 16.44 18.23 -1.42
CA ASP A 122 15.39 18.95 -0.68
C ASP A 122 14.54 17.96 0.11
N LYS A 123 14.48 18.14 1.43
CA LYS A 123 13.72 17.29 2.37
C LYS A 123 12.29 17.77 2.59
N SER A 124 11.83 18.77 1.82
CA SER A 124 10.43 19.19 1.82
C SER A 124 9.51 18.12 1.21
N GLU A 125 8.20 18.23 1.44
CA GLU A 125 7.20 17.36 0.78
C GLU A 125 7.38 17.37 -0.74
N GLN A 126 7.59 18.56 -1.31
CA GLN A 126 7.79 18.74 -2.75
C GLN A 126 9.09 18.10 -3.23
N GLY A 127 10.19 18.28 -2.52
CA GLY A 127 11.51 17.73 -2.88
C GLY A 127 11.50 16.21 -2.84
N ILE A 128 10.94 15.61 -1.81
CA ILE A 128 10.81 14.15 -1.68
C ILE A 128 9.85 13.60 -2.75
N ALA A 129 8.72 14.28 -2.99
CA ALA A 129 7.79 13.87 -4.04
C ALA A 129 8.47 13.88 -5.43
N THR A 130 9.26 14.91 -5.73
CA THR A 130 10.01 15.00 -6.97
C THR A 130 11.04 13.88 -7.09
N MET A 131 11.83 13.64 -6.04
CA MET A 131 12.86 12.59 -6.02
C MET A 131 12.27 11.20 -6.23
N LEU A 132 11.10 10.92 -5.65
CA LEU A 132 10.44 9.63 -5.73
C LEU A 132 9.47 9.51 -6.91
N GLY A 133 9.31 10.56 -7.73
CA GLY A 133 8.35 10.56 -8.82
C GLY A 133 6.89 10.45 -8.36
N LEU A 134 6.58 10.97 -7.16
CA LEU A 134 5.23 10.95 -6.63
C LEU A 134 4.38 12.02 -7.33
N ARG A 135 3.10 11.72 -7.55
CA ARG A 135 2.20 12.64 -8.28
C ARG A 135 1.77 13.85 -7.47
N THR A 136 1.71 13.71 -6.17
CA THR A 136 1.32 14.79 -5.27
C THR A 136 2.28 14.88 -4.09
N PRO A 137 2.61 16.09 -3.61
CA PRO A 137 3.46 16.28 -2.43
C PRO A 137 2.90 15.59 -1.18
N TRP A 138 1.57 15.50 -1.06
CA TRP A 138 0.89 14.82 0.03
C TRP A 138 1.37 13.36 0.23
N GLN A 139 1.66 12.64 -0.84
CA GLN A 139 2.15 11.25 -0.77
C GLN A 139 3.53 11.15 -0.10
N ALA A 140 4.29 12.25 -0.02
CA ALA A 140 5.58 12.28 0.65
C ALA A 140 5.46 12.25 2.19
N LYS A 141 4.30 12.56 2.76
CA LYS A 141 4.10 12.65 4.23
C LYS A 141 4.44 11.35 4.96
N ASP A 142 4.06 10.20 4.39
CA ASP A 142 4.36 8.89 4.98
C ASP A 142 5.87 8.65 5.03
N TYR A 143 6.59 9.03 3.96
CA TYR A 143 8.05 8.91 3.92
C TYR A 143 8.71 9.86 4.91
N MET A 144 8.24 11.09 5.05
CA MET A 144 8.75 12.06 6.03
C MET A 144 8.50 11.58 7.47
N ALA A 145 7.35 10.99 7.74
CA ALA A 145 7.05 10.38 9.04
C ALA A 145 7.97 9.20 9.33
N ALA A 146 8.21 8.33 8.35
CA ALA A 146 9.13 7.21 8.46
C ALA A 146 10.59 7.66 8.66
N MET A 147 11.04 8.71 7.96
CA MET A 147 12.40 9.27 8.11
C MET A 147 12.68 9.77 9.52
N ARG A 148 11.67 10.24 10.25
CA ARG A 148 11.81 10.63 11.66
C ARG A 148 12.00 9.45 12.61
N LYS A 149 11.53 8.26 12.24
CA LYS A 149 11.49 7.06 13.09
C LYS A 149 12.54 6.01 12.73
N TYR A 150 13.04 6.03 11.51
CA TYR A 150 14.04 5.11 10.99
C TYR A 150 15.26 5.88 10.48
N SER A 151 16.45 5.41 10.83
CA SER A 151 17.69 5.92 10.22
C SER A 151 17.88 5.31 8.83
N GLY A 152 18.72 5.92 7.98
CA GLY A 152 19.08 5.36 6.68
C GLY A 152 19.69 3.96 6.78
N VAL A 153 20.58 3.74 7.78
CA VAL A 153 21.20 2.43 8.06
C VAL A 153 20.13 1.40 8.42
N LYS A 154 19.18 1.76 9.32
CA LYS A 154 18.10 0.84 9.69
C LYS A 154 17.18 0.53 8.52
N THR A 155 16.89 1.51 7.68
CA THR A 155 16.10 1.33 6.45
C THR A 155 16.78 0.36 5.49
N MET A 156 18.09 0.47 5.31
CA MET A 156 18.88 -0.46 4.48
C MET A 156 18.82 -1.90 5.02
N GLN A 157 18.94 -2.08 6.33
CA GLN A 157 18.80 -3.39 6.97
C GLN A 157 17.40 -3.99 6.71
N ILE A 158 16.34 -3.19 6.86
CA ILE A 158 14.96 -3.64 6.61
C ILE A 158 14.79 -4.07 5.14
N VAL A 159 15.33 -3.33 4.18
CA VAL A 159 15.30 -3.71 2.75
C VAL A 159 15.99 -5.07 2.55
N GLY A 160 17.13 -5.30 3.20
CA GLY A 160 17.84 -6.59 3.17
C GLY A 160 16.99 -7.74 3.72
N GLU A 161 16.35 -7.54 4.87
CA GLU A 161 15.47 -8.54 5.49
C GLU A 161 14.25 -8.87 4.62
N ILE A 162 13.64 -7.86 3.99
CA ILE A 162 12.50 -8.06 3.08
C ILE A 162 12.95 -8.88 1.85
N ARG A 163 14.11 -8.58 1.27
CA ARG A 163 14.66 -9.34 0.14
C ARG A 163 14.92 -10.79 0.51
N TYR A 164 15.48 -11.03 1.70
CA TYR A 164 15.70 -12.38 2.21
C TYR A 164 14.38 -13.15 2.38
N ALA A 165 13.38 -12.50 3.00
CA ALA A 165 12.05 -13.10 3.19
C ALA A 165 11.36 -13.40 1.86
N ASP A 166 11.48 -12.51 0.85
CA ASP A 166 10.93 -12.73 -0.49
C ASP A 166 11.59 -13.94 -1.19
N ALA A 167 12.91 -14.01 -1.16
CA ALA A 167 13.64 -15.15 -1.70
C ALA A 167 13.23 -16.48 -1.03
N LYS A 168 13.12 -16.48 0.29
CA LYS A 168 12.68 -17.65 1.06
C LYS A 168 11.24 -18.05 0.73
N SER A 169 10.33 -17.08 0.56
CA SER A 169 8.93 -17.33 0.20
C SER A 169 8.78 -17.97 -1.19
N LYS A 170 9.74 -17.74 -2.08
CA LYS A 170 9.82 -18.33 -3.44
C LYS A 170 10.60 -19.65 -3.49
N GLY A 171 10.98 -20.20 -2.35
CA GLY A 171 11.67 -21.48 -2.27
C GLY A 171 13.16 -21.44 -2.62
N VAL A 172 13.77 -20.26 -2.71
CA VAL A 172 15.22 -20.12 -2.89
C VAL A 172 15.89 -20.54 -1.58
N LYS A 173 16.45 -21.76 -1.54
CA LYS A 173 17.29 -22.20 -0.43
C LYS A 173 18.62 -21.44 -0.52
N ASN A 174 19.05 -20.81 0.58
CA ASN A 174 20.43 -20.41 0.71
C ASN A 174 21.29 -21.69 0.63
N SER A 175 22.08 -21.85 -0.42
CA SER A 175 23.28 -22.66 -0.37
C SER A 175 24.24 -21.92 0.55
N SER A 176 24.41 -22.46 1.75
CA SER A 176 25.45 -22.10 2.72
C SER A 176 26.83 -22.19 2.12
#